data_b84f72827e11fc6afe04398dcd78bd29
#
_entry.id   b84f72827e11fc6afe04398dcd78bd29
#
_cell.length_a   1.000
_cell.length_b   1.000
_cell.length_c   1.000
_cell.angle_alpha   90.00
_cell.angle_beta   90.00
_cell.angle_gamma   90.00
#
_symmetry.space_group_name_H-M   'P 1'
#
loop_
_entity.id
_entity.type
_entity.pdbx_description
1 polymer ?
#
loop_
_entity_poly.entity_id
_entity_poly.type
_entity_poly.pdbx_seq_one_letter_code
_entity_poly.pdbx_strand_id
1 'polypeptide(L)'
;MPITEFATLTFNTPISTAPLPELLQHLSTNQSAWSGYPLLFFVDTSDPNIIYLVSGWESVAAHQKWIESNENQELLRLFGPYVEITGFSHLEVNFDEVPREQGFLTVSKGDVDTGDSDSEAVWSGSGADLEDEKRPIFRLMFYHDMLASAEGIIMMRRLSNL
;
A
#
# COMPACT_ATOMS: atom_id res chain seq x y z
N MET A 1 11.33 -15.62 -0.79
CA MET A 1 10.21 -14.90 -1.40
C MET A 1 9.97 -13.62 -0.59
N PRO A 2 10.11 -12.43 -1.19
CA PRO A 2 9.79 -11.20 -0.49
C PRO A 2 8.28 -11.14 -0.20
N ILE A 3 7.95 -10.47 0.90
CA ILE A 3 6.56 -10.22 1.30
C ILE A 3 6.10 -8.84 0.80
N THR A 4 4.80 -8.60 0.81
CA THR A 4 4.20 -7.33 0.43
C THR A 4 3.64 -6.62 1.66
N GLU A 5 4.14 -5.41 1.95
CA GLU A 5 3.51 -4.49 2.88
C GLU A 5 2.31 -3.82 2.22
N PHE A 6 1.20 -3.77 2.94
CA PHE A 6 0.03 -2.98 2.58
C PHE A 6 -0.36 -2.13 3.78
N ALA A 7 -0.20 -0.82 3.67
CA ALA A 7 -0.51 0.12 4.74
C ALA A 7 -1.51 1.18 4.28
N THR A 8 -2.36 1.63 5.20
CA THR A 8 -3.35 2.67 4.98
C THR A 8 -3.02 3.88 5.82
N LEU A 9 -2.88 5.03 5.18
CA LEU A 9 -2.62 6.31 5.81
C LEU A 9 -3.82 7.24 5.62
N THR A 10 -4.37 7.73 6.72
CA THR A 10 -5.46 8.71 6.69
C THR A 10 -4.92 10.09 7.06
N PHE A 11 -5.00 11.03 6.12
CA PHE A 11 -4.51 12.40 6.29
C PHE A 11 -5.63 13.34 6.77
N ASN A 12 -5.29 14.28 7.62
CA ASN A 12 -6.22 15.33 8.10
C ASN A 12 -6.19 16.60 7.24
N THR A 13 -5.36 16.60 6.19
CA THR A 13 -5.20 17.70 5.25
C THR A 13 -4.85 17.15 3.87
N PRO A 14 -5.14 17.87 2.77
CA PRO A 14 -4.77 17.41 1.43
C PRO A 14 -3.28 17.13 1.30
N ILE A 15 -2.91 16.02 0.66
CA ILE A 15 -1.51 15.61 0.50
C ILE A 15 -0.68 16.58 -0.35
N SER A 16 -1.32 17.49 -1.09
CA SER A 16 -0.67 18.59 -1.82
C SER A 16 -0.21 19.73 -0.92
N THR A 17 -0.62 19.72 0.36
CA THR A 17 -0.27 20.75 1.34
C THR A 17 1.17 20.56 1.83
N ALA A 18 1.99 21.61 1.74
CA ALA A 18 3.35 21.56 2.29
C ALA A 18 3.31 21.28 3.80
N PRO A 19 4.20 20.44 4.36
CA PRO A 19 5.37 19.80 3.73
C PRO A 19 5.11 18.38 3.18
N LEU A 20 3.87 17.94 3.02
CA LEU A 20 3.52 16.55 2.71
C LEU A 20 4.13 16.02 1.40
N PRO A 21 4.13 16.77 0.28
CA PRO A 21 4.75 16.25 -0.95
C PRO A 21 6.22 15.87 -0.76
N GLU A 22 6.98 16.71 -0.07
CA GLU A 22 8.40 16.46 0.23
C GLU A 22 8.58 15.27 1.19
N LEU A 23 7.74 15.17 2.22
CA LEU A 23 7.80 14.06 3.18
C LEU A 23 7.46 12.71 2.52
N LEU A 24 6.45 12.67 1.65
CA LEU A 24 6.12 11.47 0.90
C LEU A 24 7.26 11.05 -0.04
N GLN A 25 7.90 12.02 -0.68
CA GLN A 25 9.07 11.75 -1.52
C GLN A 25 10.27 11.24 -0.70
N HIS A 26 10.53 11.81 0.47
CA HIS A 26 11.58 11.32 1.38
C HIS A 26 11.28 9.90 1.84
N LEU A 27 10.04 9.61 2.21
CA LEU A 27 9.64 8.25 2.59
C LEU A 27 9.89 7.26 1.46
N SER A 28 9.43 7.58 0.25
CA SER A 28 9.64 6.75 -0.93
C SER A 28 11.12 6.47 -1.19
N THR A 29 11.94 7.51 -1.18
CA THR A 29 13.38 7.40 -1.46
C THR A 29 14.10 6.59 -0.39
N ASN A 30 13.88 6.92 0.89
CA ASN A 30 14.62 6.31 1.99
C ASN A 30 14.19 4.87 2.23
N GLN A 31 12.89 4.59 2.19
CA GLN A 31 12.38 3.23 2.35
C GLN A 31 12.83 2.32 1.22
N SER A 32 12.77 2.81 -0.03
CA SER A 32 13.21 2.03 -1.20
C SER A 32 14.72 1.73 -1.15
N ALA A 33 15.52 2.70 -0.73
CA ALA A 33 16.96 2.50 -0.56
C ALA A 33 17.28 1.47 0.54
N TRP A 34 16.50 1.46 1.62
CA TRP A 34 16.67 0.53 2.74
C TRP A 34 16.21 -0.89 2.40
N SER A 35 15.01 -1.03 1.85
CA SER A 35 14.39 -2.34 1.56
C SER A 35 14.96 -3.02 0.31
N GLY A 36 15.44 -2.23 -0.67
CA GLY A 36 15.80 -2.70 -2.00
C GLY A 36 14.60 -2.85 -2.95
N TYR A 37 13.40 -2.46 -2.50
CA TYR A 37 12.16 -2.55 -3.28
C TYR A 37 11.52 -1.16 -3.44
N PRO A 38 10.81 -0.89 -4.54
CA PRO A 38 10.09 0.37 -4.69
C PRO A 38 8.92 0.47 -3.71
N LEU A 39 8.65 1.67 -3.26
CA LEU A 39 7.43 2.02 -2.53
C LEU A 39 6.43 2.62 -3.50
N LEU A 40 5.26 2.00 -3.59
CA LEU A 40 4.18 2.42 -4.48
C LEU A 40 3.09 3.11 -3.65
N PHE A 41 2.72 4.33 -4.06
CA PHE A 41 1.61 5.07 -3.45
C PHE A 41 0.36 4.98 -4.31
N PHE A 42 -0.77 4.77 -3.65
CA PHE A 42 -2.09 4.82 -4.26
C PHE A 42 -3.00 5.74 -3.46
N VAL A 43 -3.93 6.41 -4.13
CA VAL A 43 -4.99 7.19 -3.49
C VAL A 43 -6.31 6.47 -3.61
N ASP A 44 -7.11 6.47 -2.55
CA ASP A 44 -8.46 5.94 -2.57
C ASP A 44 -9.32 6.69 -3.59
N THR A 45 -10.07 5.97 -4.42
CA THR A 45 -10.88 6.61 -5.47
C THR A 45 -12.10 7.34 -4.93
N SER A 46 -12.51 7.08 -3.68
CA SER A 46 -13.65 7.72 -3.04
C SER A 46 -13.26 8.77 -1.98
N ASP A 47 -12.01 8.72 -1.47
CA ASP A 47 -11.52 9.67 -0.46
C ASP A 47 -10.06 10.07 -0.75
N PRO A 48 -9.80 11.31 -1.22
CA PRO A 48 -8.44 11.76 -1.55
C PRO A 48 -7.52 11.91 -0.34
N ASN A 49 -8.03 11.83 0.88
CA ASN A 49 -7.23 11.89 2.10
C ASN A 49 -6.76 10.50 2.58
N ILE A 50 -7.16 9.44 1.90
CA ILE A 50 -6.69 8.09 2.19
C ILE A 50 -5.65 7.68 1.15
N ILE A 51 -4.44 7.38 1.62
CA ILE A 51 -3.31 6.94 0.81
C ILE A 51 -2.91 5.54 1.24
N TYR A 52 -2.66 4.67 0.27
CA TYR A 52 -2.17 3.32 0.49
C TYR A 52 -0.71 3.20 0.09
N LEU A 53 0.05 2.48 0.90
CA LEU A 53 1.42 2.09 0.60
C LEU A 53 1.44 0.61 0.20
N VAL A 54 2.10 0.32 -0.91
CA VAL A 54 2.38 -1.06 -1.34
C VAL A 54 3.88 -1.15 -1.58
N SER A 55 4.56 -1.97 -0.82
CA SER A 55 6.01 -2.12 -0.94
C SER A 55 6.48 -3.54 -0.65
N GLY A 56 7.70 -3.84 -1.06
CA GLY A 56 8.32 -5.15 -0.83
C GLY A 56 9.30 -5.13 0.34
N TRP A 57 9.36 -6.25 1.04
CA TRP A 57 10.33 -6.50 2.11
C TRP A 57 10.85 -7.93 2.02
N GLU A 58 12.11 -8.12 2.32
CA GLU A 58 12.70 -9.47 2.39
C GLU A 58 11.96 -10.34 3.42
N SER A 59 11.55 -9.74 4.54
CA SER A 59 10.81 -10.39 5.62
C SER A 59 10.13 -9.35 6.52
N VAL A 60 9.23 -9.79 7.40
CA VAL A 60 8.66 -8.97 8.47
C VAL A 60 9.77 -8.40 9.37
N ALA A 61 10.77 -9.21 9.70
CA ALA A 61 11.91 -8.77 10.51
C ALA A 61 12.74 -7.65 9.84
N ALA A 62 12.89 -7.71 8.50
CA ALA A 62 13.56 -6.66 7.74
C ALA A 62 12.79 -5.33 7.81
N HIS A 63 11.47 -5.39 7.70
CA HIS A 63 10.63 -4.20 7.85
C HIS A 63 10.69 -3.65 9.29
N GLN A 64 10.68 -4.52 10.29
CA GLN A 64 10.79 -4.09 11.69
C GLN A 64 12.07 -3.30 11.96
N LYS A 65 13.21 -3.70 11.37
CA LYS A 65 14.46 -2.94 11.46
C LYS A 65 14.35 -1.54 10.85
N TRP A 66 13.63 -1.41 9.75
CA TRP A 66 13.34 -0.09 9.17
C TRP A 66 12.46 0.74 10.10
N ILE A 67 11.40 0.16 10.64
CA ILE A 67 10.49 0.85 11.57
C ILE A 67 11.27 1.42 12.77
N GLU A 68 12.21 0.65 13.32
CA GLU A 68 13.01 1.04 14.46
C GLU A 68 14.21 1.96 14.11
N SER A 69 14.48 2.17 12.82
CA SER A 69 15.59 3.03 12.39
C SER A 69 15.40 4.48 12.77
N ASN A 70 16.50 5.21 13.01
CA ASN A 70 16.45 6.64 13.27
C ASN A 70 15.80 7.42 12.11
N GLU A 71 16.05 7.00 10.87
CA GLU A 71 15.49 7.64 9.67
C GLU A 71 13.97 7.53 9.64
N ASN A 72 13.43 6.34 9.88
CA ASN A 72 11.98 6.17 9.90
C ASN A 72 11.33 6.84 11.12
N GLN A 73 11.95 6.80 12.28
CA GLN A 73 11.44 7.47 13.48
C GLN A 73 11.35 8.98 13.27
N GLU A 74 12.31 9.59 12.60
CA GLU A 74 12.26 11.01 12.23
C GLU A 74 11.13 11.31 11.23
N LEU A 75 10.94 10.45 10.21
CA LEU A 75 9.82 10.58 9.28
C LEU A 75 8.47 10.47 9.99
N LEU A 76 8.32 9.50 10.90
CA LEU A 76 7.08 9.36 11.69
C LEU A 76 6.80 10.60 12.55
N ARG A 77 7.84 11.21 13.13
CA ARG A 77 7.72 12.46 13.89
C ARG A 77 7.25 13.61 13.00
N LEU A 78 7.79 13.73 11.79
CA LEU A 78 7.42 14.79 10.85
C LEU A 78 6.02 14.61 10.26
N PHE A 79 5.61 13.36 10.02
CA PHE A 79 4.26 13.04 9.55
C PHE A 79 3.20 13.15 10.64
N GLY A 80 3.57 12.97 11.91
CA GLY A 80 2.63 12.85 13.03
C GLY A 80 1.51 13.89 13.10
N PRO A 81 1.77 15.19 12.84
CA PRO A 81 0.71 16.20 12.84
C PRO A 81 -0.33 16.05 11.72
N TYR A 82 -0.06 15.26 10.69
CA TYR A 82 -0.83 15.24 9.45
C TYR A 82 -1.49 13.90 9.15
N VAL A 83 -1.01 12.81 9.72
CA VAL A 83 -1.41 11.47 9.31
C VAL A 83 -1.61 10.53 10.49
N GLU A 84 -2.57 9.62 10.32
CA GLU A 84 -2.77 8.46 11.18
C GLU A 84 -2.60 7.18 10.33
N ILE A 85 -1.86 6.22 10.84
CA ILE A 85 -1.77 4.88 10.23
C ILE A 85 -3.01 4.12 10.66
N THR A 86 -3.97 3.97 9.75
CA THR A 86 -5.27 3.36 10.02
C THR A 86 -5.36 1.90 9.59
N GLY A 87 -4.34 1.40 8.91
CA GLY A 87 -4.22 0.00 8.51
C GLY A 87 -2.77 -0.36 8.25
N PHE A 88 -2.40 -1.59 8.60
CA PHE A 88 -1.05 -2.11 8.42
C PHE A 88 -1.08 -3.63 8.33
N SER A 89 -0.55 -4.17 7.24
CA SER A 89 -0.50 -5.60 6.99
C SER A 89 0.79 -6.00 6.29
N HIS A 90 1.30 -7.18 6.63
CA HIS A 90 2.31 -7.88 5.84
C HIS A 90 1.66 -9.09 5.18
N LEU A 91 1.60 -9.08 3.87
CA LEU A 91 0.90 -10.11 3.10
C LEU A 91 1.88 -11.14 2.55
N GLU A 92 1.52 -12.42 2.66
CA GLU A 92 2.23 -13.52 1.99
C GLU A 92 2.00 -13.48 0.46
N VAL A 93 2.28 -12.32 -0.13
CA VAL A 93 2.23 -12.09 -1.58
C VAL A 93 3.64 -11.77 -2.05
N ASN A 94 4.13 -12.51 -3.04
CA ASN A 94 5.47 -12.30 -3.59
C ASN A 94 5.56 -10.93 -4.28
N PHE A 95 6.25 -9.98 -3.67
CA PHE A 95 6.38 -8.63 -4.20
C PHE A 95 7.12 -8.57 -5.55
N ASP A 96 7.98 -9.54 -5.86
CA ASP A 96 8.66 -9.59 -7.17
C ASP A 96 7.67 -9.77 -8.33
N GLU A 97 6.49 -10.32 -8.06
CA GLU A 97 5.44 -10.54 -9.04
C GLU A 97 4.43 -9.39 -9.10
N VAL A 98 4.45 -8.47 -8.13
CA VAL A 98 3.51 -7.34 -8.07
C VAL A 98 3.82 -6.33 -9.19
N PRO A 99 2.83 -5.98 -10.03
CA PRO A 99 3.00 -4.97 -11.08
C PRO A 99 3.36 -3.60 -10.49
N ARG A 100 4.33 -2.93 -11.11
CA ARG A 100 4.86 -1.65 -10.62
C ARG A 100 4.35 -0.43 -11.40
N GLU A 101 3.71 -0.65 -12.54
CA GLU A 101 3.33 0.41 -13.48
C GLU A 101 1.83 0.52 -13.73
N GLN A 102 1.01 -0.35 -13.13
CA GLN A 102 -0.43 -0.34 -13.34
C GLN A 102 -1.09 0.84 -12.62
N GLY A 103 -2.10 1.42 -13.26
CA GLY A 103 -2.78 2.63 -12.78
C GLY A 103 -3.77 2.39 -11.65
N PHE A 104 -4.34 1.19 -11.56
CA PHE A 104 -5.40 0.88 -10.59
C PHE A 104 -5.15 -0.44 -9.88
N LEU A 105 -5.49 -0.46 -8.60
CA LEU A 105 -5.42 -1.63 -7.73
C LEU A 105 -6.72 -1.76 -6.96
N THR A 106 -7.25 -2.97 -6.87
CA THR A 106 -8.29 -3.30 -5.90
C THR A 106 -7.74 -4.21 -4.81
N VAL A 107 -8.22 -4.01 -3.60
CA VAL A 107 -7.91 -4.85 -2.45
C VAL A 107 -9.22 -5.31 -1.82
N SER A 108 -9.34 -6.60 -1.60
CA SER A 108 -10.45 -7.22 -0.87
C SER A 108 -9.90 -8.15 0.21
N LYS A 109 -10.69 -8.34 1.26
CA LYS A 109 -10.34 -9.17 2.41
C LYS A 109 -11.36 -10.27 2.60
N GLY A 110 -10.91 -11.52 2.79
CA GLY A 110 -11.77 -12.68 2.96
C GLY A 110 -12.33 -13.19 1.63
N ASP A 111 -13.52 -13.82 1.71
CA ASP A 111 -14.19 -14.46 0.57
C ASP A 111 -15.07 -13.49 -0.23
N VAL A 112 -14.63 -12.24 -0.39
CA VAL A 112 -15.40 -11.25 -1.19
C VAL A 112 -15.40 -11.69 -2.64
N ASP A 113 -16.60 -11.88 -3.19
CA ASP A 113 -16.79 -12.16 -4.61
C ASP A 113 -16.51 -10.88 -5.42
N THR A 114 -15.50 -10.93 -6.25
CA THR A 114 -15.15 -9.80 -7.14
C THR A 114 -15.93 -9.82 -8.45
N GLY A 115 -16.75 -10.87 -8.68
CA GLY A 115 -17.58 -11.00 -9.87
C GLY A 115 -16.78 -11.04 -11.17
N ASP A 116 -17.35 -10.49 -12.23
CA ASP A 116 -16.74 -10.45 -13.57
C ASP A 116 -15.50 -9.53 -13.64
N SER A 117 -15.21 -8.74 -12.60
CA SER A 117 -14.05 -7.86 -12.59
C SER A 117 -12.71 -8.60 -12.68
N ASP A 118 -12.68 -9.87 -12.28
CA ASP A 118 -11.50 -10.73 -12.37
C ASP A 118 -10.99 -10.89 -13.81
N SER A 119 -11.89 -10.89 -14.79
CA SER A 119 -11.54 -11.06 -16.20
C SER A 119 -10.80 -9.85 -16.79
N GLU A 120 -10.91 -8.68 -16.18
CA GLU A 120 -10.27 -7.44 -16.62
C GLU A 120 -8.93 -7.19 -15.93
N ALA A 121 -8.62 -7.95 -14.88
CA ALA A 121 -7.36 -7.81 -14.16
C ALA A 121 -6.16 -8.23 -15.02
N VAL A 122 -5.12 -7.40 -15.03
CA VAL A 122 -3.85 -7.73 -15.68
C VAL A 122 -2.98 -8.61 -14.79
N TRP A 123 -3.25 -8.61 -13.50
CA TRP A 123 -2.58 -9.46 -12.51
C TRP A 123 -3.45 -9.59 -11.26
N SER A 124 -3.39 -10.74 -10.63
CA SER A 124 -3.98 -10.97 -9.31
C SER A 124 -3.09 -11.82 -8.43
N GLY A 125 -3.10 -11.53 -7.14
CA GLY A 125 -2.39 -12.30 -6.13
C GLY A 125 -3.15 -12.30 -4.81
N SER A 126 -3.02 -13.37 -4.06
CA SER A 126 -3.65 -13.53 -2.75
C SER A 126 -2.65 -14.03 -1.73
N GLY A 127 -2.77 -13.58 -0.50
CA GLY A 127 -1.93 -14.02 0.59
C GLY A 127 -2.51 -13.70 1.95
N ALA A 128 -2.10 -14.47 2.94
CA ALA A 128 -2.52 -14.25 4.32
C ALA A 128 -1.83 -13.01 4.91
N ASP A 129 -2.56 -12.30 5.77
CA ASP A 129 -1.98 -11.26 6.61
C ASP A 129 -1.21 -11.90 7.77
N LEU A 130 0.07 -11.59 7.87
CA LEU A 130 0.97 -12.10 8.89
C LEU A 130 0.87 -11.36 10.23
N GLU A 131 0.24 -10.17 10.23
CA GLU A 131 0.07 -9.34 11.42
C GLU A 131 -1.20 -9.71 12.22
N ASP A 132 -2.18 -10.34 11.57
CA ASP A 132 -3.44 -10.74 12.20
C ASP A 132 -3.41 -12.23 12.59
N GLU A 133 -3.66 -12.54 13.85
CA GLU A 133 -3.71 -13.93 14.35
C GLU A 133 -4.70 -14.82 13.58
N LYS A 134 -5.77 -14.25 13.07
CA LYS A 134 -6.77 -14.94 12.24
C LYS A 134 -6.28 -15.18 10.81
N ARG A 135 -5.17 -14.55 10.42
CA ARG A 135 -4.56 -14.65 9.10
C ARG A 135 -5.57 -14.53 7.95
N PRO A 136 -6.35 -13.43 7.91
CA PRO A 136 -7.30 -13.24 6.83
C PRO A 136 -6.57 -13.19 5.49
N ILE A 137 -7.24 -13.67 4.44
CA ILE A 137 -6.68 -13.62 3.09
C ILE A 137 -7.01 -12.28 2.47
N PHE A 138 -5.99 -11.60 1.96
CA PHE A 138 -6.12 -10.43 1.12
C PHE A 138 -5.97 -10.82 -0.34
N ARG A 139 -6.75 -10.20 -1.20
CA ARG A 139 -6.65 -10.34 -2.65
C ARG A 139 -6.34 -9.00 -3.27
N LEU A 140 -5.26 -8.94 -4.04
CA LEU A 140 -4.81 -7.78 -4.78
C LEU A 140 -5.02 -8.03 -6.26
N MET A 141 -5.63 -7.06 -6.96
CA MET A 141 -5.88 -7.16 -8.39
C MET A 141 -5.51 -5.84 -9.06
N PHE A 142 -4.64 -5.91 -10.06
CA PHE A 142 -4.19 -4.73 -10.80
C PHE A 142 -4.89 -4.62 -12.14
N TYR A 143 -5.21 -3.39 -12.54
CA TYR A 143 -5.97 -3.06 -13.74
C TYR A 143 -5.35 -1.89 -14.49
N HIS A 144 -5.59 -1.83 -15.81
CA HIS A 144 -5.27 -0.66 -16.63
C HIS A 144 -6.24 0.49 -16.38
N ASP A 145 -7.53 0.18 -16.26
CA ASP A 145 -8.61 1.16 -16.18
C ASP A 145 -9.38 1.03 -14.86
N MET A 146 -10.01 2.13 -14.46
CA MET A 146 -10.87 2.15 -13.28
C MET A 146 -12.13 1.29 -13.51
N LEU A 147 -12.43 0.44 -12.53
CA LEU A 147 -13.64 -0.36 -12.49
C LEU A 147 -14.79 0.38 -11.79
N ALA A 148 -16.01 -0.10 -11.98
CA ALA A 148 -17.14 0.31 -11.16
C ALA A 148 -16.92 -0.12 -9.71
N SER A 149 -17.32 0.73 -8.75
CA SER A 149 -17.21 0.40 -7.33
C SER A 149 -18.08 -0.79 -6.96
N ALA A 150 -17.57 -1.66 -6.08
CA ALA A 150 -18.29 -2.81 -5.52
C ALA A 150 -18.15 -2.82 -4.01
N GLU A 151 -19.20 -3.30 -3.32
CA GLU A 151 -19.20 -3.42 -1.86
C GLU A 151 -18.11 -4.39 -1.39
N GLY A 152 -17.39 -4.00 -0.32
CA GLY A 152 -16.30 -4.79 0.25
C GLY A 152 -14.99 -4.79 -0.53
N ILE A 153 -14.92 -4.02 -1.61
CA ILE A 153 -13.71 -3.87 -2.44
C ILE A 153 -13.23 -2.43 -2.34
N ILE A 154 -11.96 -2.28 -1.94
CA ILE A 154 -11.29 -0.97 -1.94
C ILE A 154 -10.64 -0.78 -3.30
N MET A 155 -10.99 0.30 -3.99
CA MET A 155 -10.35 0.67 -5.25
C MET A 155 -9.47 1.89 -5.06
N MET A 156 -8.26 1.83 -5.62
CA MET A 156 -7.27 2.88 -5.50
C MET A 156 -6.56 3.13 -6.81
N ARG A 157 -6.13 4.38 -7.00
CA ARG A 157 -5.43 4.85 -8.18
C ARG A 157 -3.97 5.17 -7.85
N ARG A 158 -3.07 4.78 -8.75
CA ARG A 158 -1.64 5.06 -8.61
C ARG A 158 -1.35 6.56 -8.56
N LEU A 159 -0.52 6.96 -7.61
CA LEU A 159 0.12 8.29 -7.57
C LEU A 159 1.49 8.19 -8.24
N SER A 160 1.62 8.80 -9.43
CA SER A 160 2.80 8.63 -10.28
C SER A 160 3.90 9.68 -10.09
N ASN A 161 3.68 10.69 -9.27
CA ASN A 161 4.58 11.83 -9.11
C ASN A 161 5.25 11.89 -7.73
N LEU A 162 5.32 10.77 -7.02
CA LEU A 162 5.93 10.68 -5.69
C LEU A 162 7.12 9.72 -5.68
#